data_588fc64c927295b2592efe56a6eba981
#
_entry.id   588fc64c927295b2592efe56a6eba981
#
_cell.length_a   1.000
_cell.length_b   1.000
_cell.length_c   1.000
_cell.angle_alpha   90.00
_cell.angle_beta   90.00
_cell.angle_gamma   90.00
#
_symmetry.space_group_name_H-M   'P 1'
#
loop_
_entity.id
_entity.type
_entity.pdbx_description
1 polymer ?
#
loop_
_entity_poly.entity_id
_entity_poly.type
_entity_poly.pdbx_seq_one_letter_code
_entity_poly.pdbx_strand_id
1 'polypeptide(L)'
;MATKKPGYRVLVTDYVWPSTQPEREVLASIGAEIVEAPDPSAGTLASLAADVDAIMVCFAQVTGEVVRAARKCIVISRYGVGVDNIDVDTATREGIAVTYVPDYCVDEVSDHVMSLLLTWNRQVGFYDRVAKEGRWKGVSSPVPLTRLRGSTLGVIGLGRIGRAVAKKARAFGLEILANDPHLSPAAALDGVRLVDLPELLAQSDYVTVHTPLNDETLGLVGAPELAQMKPSAFIINCAR
;
A
#
# COMPACT_ATOMS: atom_id res chain seq x y z
N MET A 1 -10.97 4.76 -49.04
CA MET A 1 -11.09 4.64 -47.57
C MET A 1 -9.68 4.75 -47.01
N ALA A 2 -9.34 5.82 -46.34
CA ALA A 2 -8.03 5.96 -45.73
C ALA A 2 -7.92 4.96 -44.58
N THR A 3 -6.99 4.02 -44.66
CA THR A 3 -6.63 3.13 -43.57
C THR A 3 -6.09 3.99 -42.44
N LYS A 4 -6.93 4.18 -41.39
CA LYS A 4 -6.53 4.81 -40.14
C LYS A 4 -5.30 4.04 -39.65
N LYS A 5 -4.12 4.70 -39.49
CA LYS A 5 -2.96 4.08 -38.83
C LYS A 5 -3.47 3.41 -37.56
N PRO A 6 -3.05 2.18 -37.24
CA PRO A 6 -3.42 1.59 -35.96
C PRO A 6 -3.01 2.57 -34.87
N GLY A 7 -3.93 2.89 -33.99
CA GLY A 7 -3.67 3.70 -32.82
C GLY A 7 -2.67 2.99 -31.90
N TYR A 8 -2.35 3.63 -30.77
CA TYR A 8 -1.49 3.05 -29.76
C TYR A 8 -2.03 1.70 -29.26
N ARG A 9 -1.13 0.83 -28.83
CA ARG A 9 -1.47 -0.46 -28.18
C ARG A 9 -1.05 -0.41 -26.72
N VAL A 10 -1.96 -0.76 -25.83
CA VAL A 10 -1.76 -0.72 -24.37
C VAL A 10 -1.95 -2.13 -23.81
N LEU A 11 -0.90 -2.70 -23.22
CA LEU A 11 -0.98 -3.98 -22.54
C LEU A 11 -1.52 -3.76 -21.12
N VAL A 12 -2.59 -4.43 -20.74
CA VAL A 12 -3.04 -4.59 -19.37
C VAL A 12 -2.57 -5.95 -18.87
N THR A 13 -1.65 -5.96 -17.91
CA THR A 13 -1.02 -7.20 -17.44
C THR A 13 -1.93 -8.04 -16.55
N ASP A 14 -2.75 -7.37 -15.76
CA ASP A 14 -3.70 -7.96 -14.80
C ASP A 14 -4.60 -6.88 -14.20
N TYR A 15 -5.73 -7.29 -13.65
CA TYR A 15 -6.65 -6.43 -12.89
C TYR A 15 -7.56 -7.29 -12.01
N VAL A 16 -8.19 -6.68 -10.99
CA VAL A 16 -9.04 -7.38 -10.00
C VAL A 16 -10.49 -6.89 -9.99
N TRP A 17 -10.81 -5.92 -10.80
CA TRP A 17 -12.16 -5.38 -10.99
C TRP A 17 -12.87 -6.10 -12.17
N PRO A 18 -14.19 -5.91 -12.34
CA PRO A 18 -14.98 -6.72 -13.30
C PRO A 18 -14.58 -6.57 -14.77
N SER A 19 -14.03 -5.43 -15.19
CA SER A 19 -13.65 -5.19 -16.59
C SER A 19 -12.72 -3.99 -16.74
N THR A 20 -12.04 -3.90 -17.89
CA THR A 20 -11.22 -2.74 -18.32
C THR A 20 -12.04 -1.71 -19.09
N GLN A 21 -13.36 -1.69 -18.94
CA GLN A 21 -14.23 -0.78 -19.68
C GLN A 21 -13.91 0.70 -19.44
N PRO A 22 -13.64 1.15 -18.19
CA PRO A 22 -13.25 2.55 -17.96
C PRO A 22 -11.98 2.97 -18.70
N GLU A 23 -10.97 2.09 -18.72
CA GLU A 23 -9.72 2.33 -19.46
C GLU A 23 -9.98 2.41 -20.96
N ARG A 24 -10.82 1.51 -21.50
CA ARG A 24 -11.19 1.52 -22.93
C ARG A 24 -11.88 2.82 -23.33
N GLU A 25 -12.78 3.32 -22.49
CA GLU A 25 -13.48 4.58 -22.75
C GLU A 25 -12.53 5.78 -22.77
N VAL A 26 -11.61 5.87 -21.83
CA VAL A 26 -10.60 6.94 -21.79
C VAL A 26 -9.65 6.84 -22.99
N LEU A 27 -9.12 5.66 -23.26
CA LEU A 27 -8.13 5.41 -24.30
C LEU A 27 -8.71 5.49 -25.72
N ALA A 28 -10.02 5.31 -25.88
CA ALA A 28 -10.70 5.48 -27.16
C ALA A 28 -10.52 6.90 -27.74
N SER A 29 -10.38 7.90 -26.89
CA SER A 29 -10.18 9.30 -27.29
C SER A 29 -8.90 9.51 -28.11
N ILE A 30 -7.88 8.67 -27.89
CA ILE A 30 -6.62 8.69 -28.62
C ILE A 30 -6.52 7.53 -29.65
N GLY A 31 -7.57 6.73 -29.79
CA GLY A 31 -7.62 5.59 -30.69
C GLY A 31 -6.73 4.43 -30.24
N ALA A 32 -6.44 4.28 -28.95
CA ALA A 32 -5.65 3.20 -28.42
C ALA A 32 -6.46 1.91 -28.27
N GLU A 33 -5.81 0.78 -28.51
CA GLU A 33 -6.34 -0.57 -28.35
C GLU A 33 -5.79 -1.19 -27.08
N ILE A 34 -6.64 -1.80 -26.25
CA ILE A 34 -6.23 -2.56 -25.06
C ILE A 34 -6.04 -4.03 -25.45
N VAL A 35 -4.86 -4.55 -25.09
CA VAL A 35 -4.50 -5.97 -25.12
C VAL A 35 -4.46 -6.46 -23.67
N GLU A 36 -5.36 -7.35 -23.30
CA GLU A 36 -5.37 -7.96 -21.98
C GLU A 36 -4.52 -9.22 -21.97
N ALA A 37 -3.60 -9.36 -21.02
CA ALA A 37 -2.81 -10.57 -20.89
C ALA A 37 -3.69 -11.73 -20.38
N PRO A 38 -3.60 -12.92 -20.98
CA PRO A 38 -4.36 -14.09 -20.52
C PRO A 38 -3.88 -14.63 -19.18
N ASP A 39 -2.63 -14.37 -18.83
CA ASP A 39 -2.00 -14.70 -17.56
C ASP A 39 -0.86 -13.72 -17.25
N PRO A 40 -0.47 -13.53 -15.95
CA PRO A 40 0.57 -12.59 -15.55
C PRO A 40 1.99 -13.18 -15.56
N SER A 41 2.24 -14.31 -16.22
CA SER A 41 3.58 -14.90 -16.27
C SER A 41 4.57 -14.04 -17.05
N ALA A 42 5.83 -14.02 -16.61
CA ALA A 42 6.85 -13.19 -17.24
C ALA A 42 7.03 -13.46 -18.74
N GLY A 43 6.94 -14.73 -19.14
CA GLY A 43 7.05 -15.12 -20.57
C GLY A 43 5.90 -14.61 -21.42
N THR A 44 4.64 -14.74 -20.92
CA THR A 44 3.46 -14.19 -21.60
C THR A 44 3.56 -12.66 -21.71
N LEU A 45 3.90 -11.99 -20.61
CA LEU A 45 4.03 -10.55 -20.59
C LEU A 45 5.14 -10.05 -21.52
N ALA A 46 6.31 -10.69 -21.52
CA ALA A 46 7.42 -10.32 -22.42
C ALA A 46 7.04 -10.49 -23.90
N SER A 47 6.34 -11.57 -24.23
CA SER A 47 5.85 -11.79 -25.61
C SER A 47 4.88 -10.70 -26.06
N LEU A 48 3.91 -10.33 -25.22
CA LEU A 48 2.91 -9.30 -25.52
C LEU A 48 3.51 -7.89 -25.52
N ALA A 49 4.49 -7.62 -24.61
CA ALA A 49 5.14 -6.33 -24.48
C ALA A 49 5.94 -5.91 -25.72
N ALA A 50 6.35 -6.86 -26.56
CA ALA A 50 7.18 -6.59 -27.73
C ALA A 50 6.56 -5.62 -28.77
N ASP A 51 5.23 -5.49 -28.79
CA ASP A 51 4.51 -4.69 -29.78
C ASP A 51 3.46 -3.75 -29.15
N VAL A 52 3.75 -3.21 -27.95
CA VAL A 52 2.86 -2.27 -27.29
C VAL A 52 3.57 -0.95 -26.98
N ASP A 53 2.79 0.14 -26.95
CA ASP A 53 3.27 1.49 -26.70
C ASP A 53 3.21 1.85 -25.22
N ALA A 54 2.39 1.16 -24.44
CA ALA A 54 2.25 1.35 -23.00
C ALA A 54 1.89 0.05 -22.29
N ILE A 55 2.22 -0.03 -20.99
CA ILE A 55 1.85 -1.14 -20.10
C ILE A 55 1.10 -0.57 -18.91
N MET A 56 -0.05 -1.16 -18.55
CA MET A 56 -0.81 -0.89 -17.33
C MET A 56 -0.74 -2.15 -16.45
N VAL A 57 -0.28 -1.98 -15.20
CA VAL A 57 0.00 -3.11 -14.30
C VAL A 57 -0.68 -2.95 -12.93
N CYS A 58 -1.30 -4.03 -12.44
CA CYS A 58 -1.86 -4.08 -11.08
C CYS A 58 -0.92 -4.81 -10.10
N PHE A 59 -0.87 -6.12 -10.11
CA PHE A 59 -0.05 -6.94 -9.22
C PHE A 59 1.02 -7.76 -9.93
N ALA A 60 0.91 -7.93 -11.24
CA ALA A 60 1.87 -8.68 -12.04
C ALA A 60 3.30 -8.14 -11.88
N GLN A 61 4.27 -9.03 -12.00
CA GLN A 61 5.69 -8.67 -11.96
C GLN A 61 6.15 -8.21 -13.34
N VAL A 62 6.41 -6.92 -13.51
CA VAL A 62 7.02 -6.35 -14.72
C VAL A 62 8.54 -6.39 -14.55
N THR A 63 9.09 -7.57 -14.80
CA THR A 63 10.54 -7.84 -14.62
C THR A 63 11.37 -7.12 -15.67
N GLY A 64 12.69 -7.06 -15.47
CA GLY A 64 13.61 -6.53 -16.48
C GLY A 64 13.55 -7.24 -17.83
N GLU A 65 13.14 -8.51 -17.86
CA GLU A 65 12.89 -9.22 -19.13
C GLU A 65 11.70 -8.61 -19.88
N VAL A 66 10.58 -8.40 -19.19
CA VAL A 66 9.38 -7.76 -19.76
C VAL A 66 9.68 -6.35 -20.24
N VAL A 67 10.40 -5.58 -19.43
CA VAL A 67 10.79 -4.20 -19.77
C VAL A 67 11.66 -4.17 -21.03
N ARG A 68 12.70 -5.00 -21.12
CA ARG A 68 13.58 -5.07 -22.30
C ARG A 68 12.86 -5.60 -23.57
N ALA A 69 11.84 -6.42 -23.41
CA ALA A 69 11.02 -6.86 -24.52
C ALA A 69 10.14 -5.73 -25.09
N ALA A 70 9.78 -4.76 -24.27
CA ALA A 70 8.83 -3.67 -24.58
C ALA A 70 9.47 -2.53 -25.41
N ARG A 71 10.02 -2.84 -26.60
CA ARG A 71 10.86 -1.95 -27.40
C ARG A 71 10.19 -0.66 -27.89
N LYS A 72 8.87 -0.63 -27.96
CA LYS A 72 8.09 0.55 -28.37
C LYS A 72 7.47 1.27 -27.18
N CYS A 73 7.52 0.66 -26.01
CA CYS A 73 6.85 1.16 -24.82
C CYS A 73 7.50 2.47 -24.35
N ILE A 74 6.67 3.46 -24.11
CA ILE A 74 7.11 4.77 -23.61
C ILE A 74 6.73 4.97 -22.14
N VAL A 75 5.76 4.19 -21.62
CA VAL A 75 5.28 4.36 -20.24
C VAL A 75 4.76 3.04 -19.67
N ILE A 76 5.12 2.77 -18.43
CA ILE A 76 4.54 1.72 -17.59
C ILE A 76 3.75 2.42 -16.48
N SER A 77 2.44 2.19 -16.43
CA SER A 77 1.53 2.84 -15.48
C SER A 77 1.03 1.85 -14.44
N ARG A 78 1.27 2.14 -13.17
CA ARG A 78 0.85 1.31 -12.05
C ARG A 78 -0.54 1.71 -11.56
N TYR A 79 -1.45 0.74 -11.44
CA TYR A 79 -2.76 0.91 -10.77
C TYR A 79 -2.59 0.94 -9.24
N GLY A 80 -1.77 1.81 -8.71
CA GLY A 80 -1.53 1.88 -7.27
C GLY A 80 -0.37 2.77 -6.89
N VAL A 81 -0.03 2.80 -5.60
CA VAL A 81 1.02 3.67 -5.05
C VAL A 81 2.41 3.02 -5.16
N GLY A 82 2.52 1.75 -4.78
CA GLY A 82 3.81 1.05 -4.78
C GLY A 82 4.23 0.63 -6.19
N VAL A 83 5.53 0.65 -6.48
CA VAL A 83 6.11 0.22 -7.77
C VAL A 83 7.12 -0.92 -7.61
N ASP A 84 7.09 -1.58 -6.47
CA ASP A 84 7.95 -2.70 -6.09
C ASP A 84 7.81 -3.93 -7.00
N ASN A 85 6.72 -4.03 -7.76
CA ASN A 85 6.49 -5.04 -8.77
C ASN A 85 6.97 -4.64 -10.19
N ILE A 86 7.67 -3.52 -10.35
CA ILE A 86 8.20 -3.04 -11.63
C ILE A 86 9.72 -2.88 -11.49
N ASP A 87 10.49 -3.43 -12.44
CA ASP A 87 11.93 -3.16 -12.53
C ASP A 87 12.17 -1.73 -13.04
N VAL A 88 12.08 -0.77 -12.10
CA VAL A 88 12.21 0.66 -12.37
C VAL A 88 13.60 0.99 -12.91
N ASP A 89 14.64 0.31 -12.42
CA ASP A 89 16.02 0.54 -12.86
C ASP A 89 16.19 0.16 -14.34
N THR A 90 15.64 -0.98 -14.75
CA THR A 90 15.66 -1.36 -16.17
C THR A 90 14.79 -0.42 -17.00
N ALA A 91 13.60 -0.03 -16.53
CA ALA A 91 12.76 0.94 -17.24
C ALA A 91 13.48 2.28 -17.45
N THR A 92 14.19 2.75 -16.43
CA THR A 92 15.01 3.99 -16.53
C THR A 92 16.12 3.86 -17.59
N ARG A 93 16.83 2.73 -17.61
CA ARG A 93 17.90 2.48 -18.62
C ARG A 93 17.35 2.40 -20.05
N GLU A 94 16.16 1.85 -20.21
CA GLU A 94 15.48 1.73 -21.52
C GLU A 94 14.73 3.04 -21.89
N GLY A 95 14.74 4.07 -21.05
CA GLY A 95 14.07 5.35 -21.30
C GLY A 95 12.56 5.29 -21.19
N ILE A 96 12.00 4.29 -20.48
CA ILE A 96 10.56 4.09 -20.26
C ILE A 96 10.15 4.79 -18.98
N ALA A 97 9.17 5.70 -19.05
CA ALA A 97 8.64 6.36 -17.88
C ALA A 97 7.81 5.37 -17.02
N VAL A 98 8.01 5.41 -15.70
CA VAL A 98 7.17 4.66 -14.75
C VAL A 98 6.29 5.67 -14.01
N THR A 99 4.96 5.44 -14.06
CA THR A 99 3.97 6.29 -13.41
C THR A 99 3.12 5.48 -12.41
N TYR A 100 2.57 6.15 -11.42
CA TYR A 100 1.75 5.54 -10.37
C TYR A 100 0.68 6.53 -9.88
N VAL A 101 -0.28 6.06 -9.07
CA VAL A 101 -1.35 6.89 -8.51
C VAL A 101 -1.06 7.14 -7.01
N PRO A 102 -0.54 8.34 -6.64
CA PRO A 102 0.08 8.54 -5.34
C PRO A 102 -0.89 8.71 -4.17
N ASP A 103 -2.16 8.99 -4.40
CA ASP A 103 -3.09 9.47 -3.36
C ASP A 103 -4.50 8.88 -3.41
N TYR A 104 -4.80 7.98 -4.36
CA TYR A 104 -6.16 7.45 -4.58
C TYR A 104 -6.73 6.68 -3.37
N CYS A 105 -5.88 6.10 -2.51
CA CYS A 105 -6.31 5.21 -1.43
C CYS A 105 -5.91 5.70 -0.03
N VAL A 106 -5.57 6.98 0.13
CA VAL A 106 -5.11 7.53 1.42
C VAL A 106 -6.18 7.40 2.49
N ASP A 107 -7.43 7.71 2.15
CA ASP A 107 -8.54 7.61 3.09
C ASP A 107 -8.90 6.16 3.37
N GLU A 108 -9.01 5.32 2.33
CA GLU A 108 -9.38 3.90 2.44
C GLU A 108 -8.36 3.13 3.30
N VAL A 109 -7.06 3.29 3.05
CA VAL A 109 -6.02 2.60 3.82
C VAL A 109 -5.99 3.11 5.25
N SER A 110 -6.08 4.42 5.46
CA SER A 110 -6.07 4.97 6.81
C SER A 110 -7.34 4.60 7.61
N ASP A 111 -8.49 4.46 6.97
CA ASP A 111 -9.72 3.93 7.58
C ASP A 111 -9.56 2.45 7.93
N HIS A 112 -8.94 1.68 7.04
CA HIS A 112 -8.68 0.27 7.30
C HIS A 112 -7.75 0.06 8.49
N VAL A 113 -6.67 0.83 8.61
CA VAL A 113 -5.78 0.82 9.78
C VAL A 113 -6.56 1.09 11.06
N MET A 114 -7.41 2.14 11.07
CA MET A 114 -8.23 2.44 12.25
C MET A 114 -9.24 1.33 12.54
N SER A 115 -9.81 0.71 11.50
CA SER A 115 -10.73 -0.42 11.65
C SER A 115 -10.05 -1.62 12.31
N LEU A 116 -8.82 -1.97 11.90
CA LEU A 116 -8.02 -3.03 12.51
C LEU A 116 -7.69 -2.71 13.99
N LEU A 117 -7.25 -1.48 14.26
CA LEU A 117 -6.90 -1.03 15.60
C LEU A 117 -8.12 -1.12 16.54
N LEU A 118 -9.27 -0.58 16.11
CA LEU A 118 -10.49 -0.59 16.91
C LEU A 118 -11.04 -2.01 17.07
N THR A 119 -10.99 -2.84 16.04
CA THR A 119 -11.42 -4.24 16.09
C THR A 119 -10.60 -5.03 17.10
N TRP A 120 -9.28 -4.85 17.10
CA TRP A 120 -8.39 -5.46 18.09
C TRP A 120 -8.64 -4.90 19.49
N ASN A 121 -8.62 -3.58 19.66
CA ASN A 121 -8.79 -2.94 20.97
C ASN A 121 -10.12 -3.29 21.62
N ARG A 122 -11.20 -3.42 20.85
CA ARG A 122 -12.56 -3.75 21.34
C ARG A 122 -12.91 -5.21 21.22
N GLN A 123 -12.01 -6.07 20.71
CA GLN A 123 -12.22 -7.50 20.52
C GLN A 123 -13.52 -7.83 19.75
N VAL A 124 -13.82 -6.99 18.73
CA VAL A 124 -15.10 -7.04 17.99
C VAL A 124 -15.36 -8.44 17.42
N GLY A 125 -14.36 -9.08 16.79
CA GLY A 125 -14.51 -10.41 16.21
C GLY A 125 -14.78 -11.52 17.25
N PHE A 126 -14.20 -11.36 18.46
CA PHE A 126 -14.49 -12.29 19.57
C PHE A 126 -15.94 -12.14 20.04
N TYR A 127 -16.38 -10.94 20.33
CA TYR A 127 -17.74 -10.69 20.83
C TYR A 127 -18.82 -10.93 19.79
N ASP A 128 -18.57 -10.68 18.49
CA ASP A 128 -19.47 -11.03 17.40
C ASP A 128 -19.73 -12.54 17.36
N ARG A 129 -18.67 -13.36 17.43
CA ARG A 129 -18.80 -14.83 17.47
C ARG A 129 -19.57 -15.30 18.70
N VAL A 130 -19.21 -14.80 19.88
CA VAL A 130 -19.87 -15.16 21.14
C VAL A 130 -21.35 -14.77 21.13
N ALA A 131 -21.69 -13.61 20.57
CA ALA A 131 -23.08 -13.17 20.44
C ALA A 131 -23.90 -14.07 19.50
N LYS A 132 -23.34 -14.44 18.35
CA LYS A 132 -23.96 -15.38 17.40
C LYS A 132 -24.20 -16.77 17.98
N GLU A 133 -23.34 -17.19 18.91
CA GLU A 133 -23.48 -18.45 19.63
C GLU A 133 -24.45 -18.36 20.84
N GLY A 134 -25.06 -17.21 21.09
CA GLY A 134 -25.99 -16.99 22.22
C GLY A 134 -25.30 -16.95 23.60
N ARG A 135 -23.96 -16.88 23.66
CA ARG A 135 -23.14 -16.99 24.88
C ARG A 135 -22.61 -15.67 25.40
N TRP A 136 -23.20 -14.55 25.05
CA TRP A 136 -22.68 -13.22 25.35
C TRP A 136 -22.69 -12.81 26.85
N LYS A 137 -23.54 -13.45 27.69
CA LYS A 137 -23.62 -13.14 29.12
C LYS A 137 -22.47 -13.79 29.89
N GLY A 138 -21.77 -12.97 30.69
CA GLY A 138 -20.69 -13.44 31.55
C GLY A 138 -19.43 -13.91 30.84
N VAL A 139 -19.26 -13.60 29.55
CA VAL A 139 -18.07 -13.96 28.78
C VAL A 139 -17.12 -12.77 28.75
N SER A 140 -15.86 -13.03 29.11
CA SER A 140 -14.76 -12.04 29.02
C SER A 140 -13.85 -12.41 27.86
N SER A 141 -13.32 -11.39 27.19
CA SER A 141 -12.29 -11.57 26.15
C SER A 141 -11.04 -12.19 26.79
N PRO A 142 -10.34 -13.10 26.07
CA PRO A 142 -9.04 -13.63 26.48
C PRO A 142 -7.94 -12.54 26.49
N VAL A 143 -8.15 -11.44 25.76
CA VAL A 143 -7.25 -10.28 25.74
C VAL A 143 -7.87 -9.16 26.57
N PRO A 144 -7.11 -8.53 27.48
CA PRO A 144 -7.62 -7.44 28.29
C PRO A 144 -8.07 -6.26 27.40
N LEU A 145 -9.28 -5.75 27.68
CA LEU A 145 -9.79 -4.55 27.04
C LEU A 145 -9.15 -3.33 27.70
N THR A 146 -8.43 -2.53 26.92
CA THR A 146 -7.79 -1.30 27.40
C THR A 146 -8.53 -0.07 26.90
N ARG A 147 -8.35 1.04 27.63
CA ARG A 147 -8.87 2.33 27.18
C ARG A 147 -7.96 2.86 26.08
N LEU A 148 -8.54 3.22 24.93
CA LEU A 148 -7.80 3.74 23.79
C LEU A 148 -7.24 5.16 24.05
N ARG A 149 -8.06 6.05 24.68
CA ARG A 149 -7.62 7.40 25.04
C ARG A 149 -6.41 7.37 25.98
N GLY A 150 -5.35 8.08 25.60
CA GLY A 150 -4.09 8.15 26.34
C GLY A 150 -3.13 6.98 26.03
N SER A 151 -3.52 6.03 25.19
CA SER A 151 -2.57 5.05 24.63
C SER A 151 -1.73 5.69 23.53
N THR A 152 -0.57 5.11 23.27
CA THR A 152 0.40 5.61 22.29
C THR A 152 0.33 4.82 21.00
N LEU A 153 0.18 5.50 19.86
CA LEU A 153 0.33 4.94 18.52
C LEU A 153 1.67 5.35 17.92
N GLY A 154 2.53 4.39 17.62
CA GLY A 154 3.74 4.57 16.84
C GLY A 154 3.45 4.44 15.34
N VAL A 155 3.82 5.44 14.56
CA VAL A 155 3.66 5.48 13.10
C VAL A 155 5.03 5.41 12.45
N ILE A 156 5.33 4.31 11.78
CA ILE A 156 6.57 4.11 11.03
C ILE A 156 6.31 4.54 9.57
N GLY A 157 6.91 5.67 9.18
CA GLY A 157 6.65 6.36 7.92
C GLY A 157 5.51 7.38 8.03
N LEU A 158 5.84 8.68 8.06
CA LEU A 158 4.91 9.80 8.18
C LEU A 158 4.62 10.47 6.83
N GLY A 159 4.46 9.65 5.78
CA GLY A 159 3.99 10.07 4.45
C GLY A 159 2.48 10.38 4.42
N ARG A 160 1.86 10.37 3.23
CA ARG A 160 0.42 10.69 3.06
C ARG A 160 -0.47 9.83 3.95
N ILE A 161 -0.31 8.50 3.90
CA ILE A 161 -1.13 7.56 4.68
C ILE A 161 -0.83 7.69 6.18
N GLY A 162 0.45 7.70 6.59
CA GLY A 162 0.83 7.84 8.00
C GLY A 162 0.29 9.11 8.63
N ARG A 163 0.28 10.24 7.90
CA ARG A 163 -0.32 11.51 8.36
C ARG A 163 -1.84 11.40 8.51
N ALA A 164 -2.53 10.73 7.59
CA ALA A 164 -3.98 10.53 7.66
C ALA A 164 -4.34 9.64 8.87
N VAL A 165 -3.59 8.56 9.10
CA VAL A 165 -3.75 7.69 10.29
C VAL A 165 -3.50 8.47 11.57
N ALA A 166 -2.40 9.23 11.67
CA ALA A 166 -2.09 10.04 12.84
C ALA A 166 -3.22 11.03 13.16
N LYS A 167 -3.77 11.71 12.13
CA LYS A 167 -4.91 12.63 12.29
C LYS A 167 -6.15 11.92 12.82
N LYS A 168 -6.51 10.76 12.26
CA LYS A 168 -7.68 9.96 12.67
C LYS A 168 -7.48 9.41 14.08
N ALA A 169 -6.31 8.88 14.42
CA ALA A 169 -5.99 8.32 15.73
C ALA A 169 -6.04 9.38 16.85
N ARG A 170 -5.58 10.60 16.59
CA ARG A 170 -5.70 11.71 17.55
C ARG A 170 -7.15 12.04 17.89
N ALA A 171 -8.08 11.93 16.96
CA ALA A 171 -9.51 12.13 17.23
C ALA A 171 -10.06 11.12 18.24
N PHE A 172 -9.46 9.93 18.34
CA PHE A 172 -9.75 8.94 19.38
C PHE A 172 -9.00 9.17 20.69
N GLY A 173 -8.13 10.19 20.73
CA GLY A 173 -7.38 10.57 21.93
C GLY A 173 -6.10 9.77 22.15
N LEU A 174 -5.52 9.18 21.09
CA LEU A 174 -4.19 8.58 21.16
C LEU A 174 -3.11 9.66 21.12
N GLU A 175 -2.00 9.38 21.81
CA GLU A 175 -0.73 10.09 21.64
C GLU A 175 0.01 9.51 20.45
N ILE A 176 0.65 10.36 19.62
CA ILE A 176 1.27 9.91 18.40
C ILE A 176 2.79 10.10 18.45
N LEU A 177 3.50 9.00 18.31
CA LEU A 177 4.92 8.97 17.99
C LEU A 177 5.07 8.65 16.50
N ALA A 178 6.07 9.23 15.86
CA ALA A 178 6.38 8.88 14.48
C ALA A 178 7.88 8.73 14.28
N ASN A 179 8.24 7.77 13.44
CA ASN A 179 9.59 7.61 12.92
C ASN A 179 9.56 7.78 11.41
N ASP A 180 10.28 8.76 10.92
CA ASP A 180 10.50 9.00 9.49
C ASP A 180 11.84 9.74 9.33
N PRO A 181 12.92 9.05 8.93
CA PRO A 181 14.26 9.62 8.86
C PRO A 181 14.41 10.71 7.78
N HIS A 182 13.47 10.77 6.83
CA HIS A 182 13.48 11.76 5.75
C HIS A 182 12.74 13.06 6.12
N LEU A 183 12.12 13.13 7.31
CA LEU A 183 11.40 14.31 7.76
C LEU A 183 12.23 15.14 8.75
N SER A 184 12.33 16.44 8.49
CA SER A 184 12.82 17.37 9.49
C SER A 184 11.80 17.59 10.61
N PRO A 185 12.23 17.94 11.85
CA PRO A 185 11.30 18.25 12.94
C PRO A 185 10.27 19.34 12.61
N ALA A 186 10.66 20.31 11.78
CA ALA A 186 9.77 21.39 11.32
C ALA A 186 8.65 20.90 10.35
N ALA A 187 8.82 19.75 9.74
CA ALA A 187 7.82 19.15 8.86
C ALA A 187 6.87 18.16 9.58
N ALA A 188 7.05 17.98 10.89
CA ALA A 188 6.15 17.15 11.69
C ALA A 188 4.74 17.77 11.73
N LEU A 189 3.74 16.90 11.86
CA LEU A 189 2.38 17.34 12.11
C LEU A 189 2.25 17.87 13.54
N ASP A 190 1.43 18.90 13.74
CA ASP A 190 1.07 19.34 15.08
C ASP A 190 0.52 18.19 15.93
N GLY A 191 1.03 18.05 17.16
CA GLY A 191 0.68 16.97 18.08
C GLY A 191 1.21 15.58 17.70
N VAL A 192 2.24 15.50 16.85
CA VAL A 192 3.02 14.30 16.55
C VAL A 192 4.45 14.50 17.00
N ARG A 193 4.97 13.63 17.84
CA ARG A 193 6.35 13.66 18.31
C ARG A 193 7.21 12.74 17.43
N LEU A 194 8.20 13.32 16.74
CA LEU A 194 9.20 12.55 15.99
C LEU A 194 10.22 11.95 16.96
N VAL A 195 10.50 10.66 16.78
CA VAL A 195 11.45 9.88 17.60
C VAL A 195 12.20 8.90 16.73
N ASP A 196 13.28 8.31 17.25
CA ASP A 196 13.93 7.18 16.60
C ASP A 196 13.08 5.90 16.68
N LEU A 197 13.42 4.89 15.88
CA LEU A 197 12.65 3.65 15.80
C LEU A 197 12.67 2.87 17.15
N PRO A 198 13.80 2.71 17.85
CA PRO A 198 13.84 2.04 19.14
C PRO A 198 12.92 2.71 20.18
N GLU A 199 12.94 4.03 20.29
CA GLU A 199 12.07 4.78 21.20
C GLU A 199 10.60 4.58 20.84
N LEU A 200 10.25 4.66 19.54
CA LEU A 200 8.90 4.42 19.06
C LEU A 200 8.40 3.04 19.48
N LEU A 201 9.20 1.99 19.23
CA LEU A 201 8.82 0.60 19.52
C LEU A 201 8.63 0.38 21.03
N ALA A 202 9.54 0.90 21.86
CA ALA A 202 9.50 0.73 23.31
C ALA A 202 8.30 1.45 23.98
N GLN A 203 7.88 2.60 23.43
CA GLN A 203 6.83 3.42 24.04
C GLN A 203 5.43 3.16 23.49
N SER A 204 5.29 2.53 22.33
CA SER A 204 4.00 2.36 21.66
C SER A 204 3.19 1.18 22.21
N ASP A 205 1.88 1.41 22.35
CA ASP A 205 0.88 0.36 22.61
C ASP A 205 0.37 -0.25 21.28
N TYR A 206 0.36 0.55 20.23
CA TYR A 206 0.02 0.18 18.88
C TYR A 206 1.11 0.69 17.94
N VAL A 207 1.50 -0.10 16.95
CA VAL A 207 2.45 0.31 15.90
C VAL A 207 1.81 0.10 14.54
N THR A 208 1.97 1.06 13.63
CA THR A 208 1.50 0.93 12.25
C THR A 208 2.58 1.31 11.27
N VAL A 209 2.71 0.51 10.20
CA VAL A 209 3.78 0.65 9.19
C VAL A 209 3.22 1.24 7.91
N HIS A 210 3.85 2.31 7.42
CA HIS A 210 3.47 3.06 6.22
C HIS A 210 4.64 3.46 5.34
N THR A 211 5.76 2.74 5.45
CA THR A 211 6.93 2.92 4.59
C THR A 211 6.73 2.22 3.23
N PRO A 212 7.32 2.74 2.13
CA PRO A 212 7.43 1.97 0.89
C PRO A 212 8.33 0.75 1.11
N LEU A 213 8.24 -0.25 0.24
CA LEU A 213 9.18 -1.36 0.20
C LEU A 213 10.33 -1.01 -0.74
N ASN A 214 11.54 -0.89 -0.20
CA ASN A 214 12.79 -0.66 -0.91
C ASN A 214 13.97 -1.24 -0.09
N ASP A 215 15.20 -1.06 -0.56
CA ASP A 215 16.39 -1.61 0.11
C ASP A 215 16.59 -1.07 1.53
N GLU A 216 16.15 0.16 1.81
CA GLU A 216 16.27 0.77 3.16
C GLU A 216 15.22 0.24 4.13
N THR A 217 14.07 -0.20 3.63
CA THR A 217 12.90 -0.59 4.45
C THR A 217 12.63 -2.09 4.45
N LEU A 218 13.34 -2.84 3.61
CA LEU A 218 13.24 -4.31 3.60
C LEU A 218 13.73 -4.87 4.95
N GLY A 219 12.83 -5.56 5.65
CA GLY A 219 13.13 -6.12 6.97
C GLY A 219 13.26 -5.09 8.09
N LEU A 220 12.77 -3.85 7.90
CA LEU A 220 12.84 -2.76 8.88
C LEU A 220 12.28 -3.15 10.27
N VAL A 221 11.28 -4.01 10.31
CA VAL A 221 10.72 -4.56 11.54
C VAL A 221 10.87 -6.09 11.50
N GLY A 222 11.95 -6.57 12.10
CA GLY A 222 12.25 -7.99 12.25
C GLY A 222 12.14 -8.46 13.70
N ALA A 223 12.72 -9.63 14.01
CA ALA A 223 12.70 -10.18 15.36
C ALA A 223 13.36 -9.26 16.41
N PRO A 224 14.49 -8.58 16.14
CA PRO A 224 15.09 -7.64 17.10
C PRO A 224 14.19 -6.46 17.42
N GLU A 225 13.49 -5.92 16.43
CA GLU A 225 12.56 -4.78 16.59
C GLU A 225 11.31 -5.20 17.34
N LEU A 226 10.73 -6.36 17.00
CA LEU A 226 9.59 -6.93 17.72
C LEU A 226 9.90 -7.19 19.20
N ALA A 227 11.13 -7.61 19.52
CA ALA A 227 11.56 -7.82 20.90
C ALA A 227 11.66 -6.54 21.73
N GLN A 228 11.75 -5.36 21.10
CA GLN A 228 11.76 -4.06 21.77
C GLN A 228 10.36 -3.55 22.09
N MET A 229 9.32 -4.13 21.48
CA MET A 229 7.94 -3.71 21.71
C MET A 229 7.44 -4.16 23.08
N LYS A 230 6.45 -3.44 23.62
CA LYS A 230 5.74 -3.89 24.81
C LYS A 230 5.12 -5.28 24.56
N PRO A 231 5.12 -6.20 25.54
CA PRO A 231 4.50 -7.53 25.36
C PRO A 231 3.01 -7.49 25.00
N SER A 232 2.32 -6.41 25.32
CA SER A 232 0.91 -6.18 25.00
C SER A 232 0.70 -5.37 23.73
N ALA A 233 1.78 -4.92 23.07
CA ALA A 233 1.66 -4.09 21.88
C ALA A 233 1.06 -4.86 20.69
N PHE A 234 0.37 -4.12 19.84
CA PHE A 234 -0.22 -4.64 18.60
C PHE A 234 0.35 -3.92 17.40
N ILE A 235 0.84 -4.69 16.41
CA ILE A 235 1.39 -4.14 15.17
C ILE A 235 0.41 -4.31 14.01
N ILE A 236 0.30 -3.29 13.17
CA ILE A 236 -0.54 -3.24 11.97
C ILE A 236 0.37 -2.97 10.78
N ASN A 237 0.35 -3.84 9.78
CA ASN A 237 1.04 -3.60 8.52
C ASN A 237 0.02 -3.61 7.37
N CYS A 238 -0.27 -2.41 6.85
CA CYS A 238 -1.07 -2.19 5.64
C CYS A 238 -0.21 -1.64 4.48
N ALA A 239 1.12 -1.75 4.59
CA ALA A 239 2.06 -1.31 3.54
C ALA A 239 2.45 -2.46 2.60
N ARG A 240 3.49 -3.22 2.94
CA ARG A 240 4.04 -4.34 2.15
C ARG A 240 4.57 -5.44 3.08
#